data_5beb99115b1eb6e7e8d6ef7be141f70b
#
_entry.id   5beb99115b1eb6e7e8d6ef7be141f70b
#
_cell.length_a   1.000
_cell.length_b   1.000
_cell.length_c   1.000
_cell.angle_alpha   90.00
_cell.angle_beta   90.00
_cell.angle_gamma   90.00
#
_symmetry.space_group_name_H-M   'P 1'
#
loop_
_entity.id
_entity.type
_entity.pdbx_description
1 polymer ?
#
loop_
_entity_poly.entity_id
_entity_poly.type
_entity_poly.pdbx_seq_one_letter_code
_entity_poly.pdbx_strand_id
1 'polypeptide(L)'
;LFPQPFEYKVTFKEITKNCTDSSGFLPNKTDTKIVEFKTYHNWDNDNYGPIYMPKKGDEIDLNESNIALYADIITDYENNNLEIIHLSTIDCENTKEEGSVEEYIFKINGKETKKYTIQMDQGYYWMMGDNRHNSQDSRCWGFVPFSHVVGKPLLVWLSVDWNADNLFHKVRWGRLFTTVHGDGESRWYFPHFLILLVLFLFRKRIKKLIKPILKKIQNSKNIDQIPD
;
A
#
# COMPACT_ATOMS: atom_id res chain seq x y z
N LEU A 1 -5.01 -15.53 6.25
CA LEU A 1 -4.88 -15.33 4.81
C LEU A 1 -3.39 -15.14 4.52
N PHE A 2 -2.77 -16.14 3.91
CA PHE A 2 -1.39 -16.00 3.43
C PHE A 2 -1.40 -15.09 2.21
N PRO A 3 -0.33 -14.30 1.97
CA PRO A 3 -0.21 -13.56 0.72
C PRO A 3 -0.41 -14.55 -0.44
N GLN A 4 -1.28 -14.19 -1.38
CA GLN A 4 -1.49 -15.00 -2.57
C GLN A 4 -0.19 -14.95 -3.39
N PRO A 5 0.28 -16.09 -3.89
CA PRO A 5 1.43 -16.07 -4.79
C PRO A 5 1.08 -15.26 -6.05
N PHE A 6 2.05 -14.52 -6.54
CA PHE A 6 1.90 -13.79 -7.78
C PHE A 6 2.07 -14.77 -8.95
N GLU A 7 1.03 -14.87 -9.78
CA GLU A 7 1.00 -15.78 -10.93
C GLU A 7 1.33 -15.01 -12.20
N TYR A 8 2.39 -15.41 -12.90
CA TYR A 8 2.78 -14.83 -14.17
C TYR A 8 2.94 -15.89 -15.25
N LYS A 9 2.64 -15.48 -16.48
CA LYS A 9 2.85 -16.31 -17.66
C LYS A 9 4.32 -16.32 -18.02
N VAL A 10 4.97 -17.48 -17.87
CA VAL A 10 6.38 -17.69 -18.17
C VAL A 10 6.53 -18.57 -19.41
N THR A 11 7.39 -18.15 -20.32
CA THR A 11 7.76 -18.95 -21.49
C THR A 11 9.02 -19.73 -21.18
N PHE A 12 8.91 -21.04 -21.10
CA PHE A 12 10.02 -21.95 -20.90
C PHE A 12 10.66 -22.25 -22.24
N LYS A 13 11.96 -22.04 -22.35
CA LYS A 13 12.76 -22.40 -23.51
C LYS A 13 13.85 -23.35 -23.07
N GLU A 14 13.80 -24.58 -23.59
CA GLU A 14 14.83 -25.58 -23.42
C GLU A 14 15.69 -25.59 -24.68
N ILE A 15 16.95 -25.25 -24.53
CA ILE A 15 17.95 -25.29 -25.63
C ILE A 15 18.85 -26.49 -25.38
N THR A 16 18.80 -27.43 -26.29
CA THR A 16 19.67 -28.61 -26.28
C THR A 16 20.88 -28.35 -27.16
N LYS A 17 22.10 -28.45 -26.59
CA LYS A 17 23.36 -28.33 -27.31
C LYS A 17 24.03 -29.71 -27.38
N ASN A 18 24.52 -30.05 -28.54
CA ASN A 18 25.28 -31.32 -28.77
C ASN A 18 24.50 -32.57 -28.30
N CYS A 19 23.17 -32.50 -28.23
CA CYS A 19 22.33 -33.62 -27.85
C CYS A 19 21.79 -34.32 -29.09
N THR A 20 22.09 -35.60 -29.24
CA THR A 20 21.60 -36.45 -30.35
C THR A 20 20.91 -37.68 -29.81
N ASP A 21 19.87 -38.12 -30.49
CA ASP A 21 19.26 -39.42 -30.31
C ASP A 21 19.39 -40.25 -31.60
N SER A 22 18.73 -41.38 -31.69
CA SER A 22 18.73 -42.27 -32.85
C SER A 22 18.15 -41.62 -34.12
N SER A 23 17.45 -40.49 -34.02
CA SER A 23 16.85 -39.73 -35.13
C SER A 23 17.62 -38.48 -35.53
N GLY A 24 18.65 -38.06 -34.76
CA GLY A 24 19.47 -36.86 -35.00
C GLY A 24 19.56 -35.93 -33.81
N PHE A 25 19.74 -34.59 -34.05
CA PHE A 25 19.77 -33.59 -33.01
C PHE A 25 18.41 -33.43 -32.34
N LEU A 26 18.42 -33.40 -31.01
CA LEU A 26 17.20 -33.10 -30.23
C LEU A 26 16.75 -31.66 -30.48
N PRO A 27 15.47 -31.43 -30.80
CA PRO A 27 14.96 -30.08 -31.04
C PRO A 27 14.80 -29.29 -29.75
N ASN A 28 15.03 -27.99 -29.86
CA ASN A 28 14.68 -27.06 -28.79
C ASN A 28 13.17 -27.09 -28.50
N LYS A 29 12.80 -27.05 -27.24
CA LYS A 29 11.40 -27.01 -26.81
C LYS A 29 11.04 -25.63 -26.32
N THR A 30 9.82 -25.23 -26.62
CA THR A 30 9.23 -24.01 -26.07
C THR A 30 7.84 -24.34 -25.56
N ASP A 31 7.59 -24.03 -24.29
CA ASP A 31 6.30 -24.19 -23.60
C ASP A 31 5.98 -22.94 -22.83
N THR A 32 4.71 -22.68 -22.60
CA THR A 32 4.28 -21.51 -21.84
C THR A 32 3.38 -21.94 -20.71
N LYS A 33 3.78 -21.64 -19.48
CA LYS A 33 3.07 -22.04 -18.26
C LYS A 33 2.84 -20.82 -17.36
N ILE A 34 1.81 -20.92 -16.55
CA ILE A 34 1.61 -19.99 -15.44
C ILE A 34 2.50 -20.46 -14.30
N VAL A 35 3.35 -19.58 -13.82
CA VAL A 35 4.28 -19.84 -12.72
C VAL A 35 3.99 -18.90 -11.58
N GLU A 36 3.90 -19.47 -10.38
CA GLU A 36 3.83 -18.71 -9.14
C GLU A 36 5.23 -18.24 -8.74
N PHE A 37 5.45 -16.93 -8.79
CA PHE A 37 6.64 -16.34 -8.20
C PHE A 37 6.42 -16.10 -6.72
N LYS A 38 7.25 -16.71 -5.90
CA LYS A 38 7.28 -16.46 -4.46
C LYS A 38 8.41 -15.49 -4.17
N THR A 39 8.12 -14.48 -3.37
CA THR A 39 9.19 -13.70 -2.75
C THR A 39 9.99 -14.67 -1.86
N TYR A 40 11.28 -14.85 -2.12
CA TYR A 40 12.15 -15.77 -1.37
C TYR A 40 12.43 -15.30 0.07
N HIS A 41 11.56 -14.51 0.62
CA HIS A 41 11.69 -14.04 1.98
C HIS A 41 10.78 -14.87 2.88
N ASN A 42 11.30 -15.32 4.00
CA ASN A 42 10.52 -15.97 5.07
C ASN A 42 9.64 -14.93 5.77
N TRP A 43 8.85 -14.19 4.98
CA TRP A 43 7.93 -13.20 5.50
C TRP A 43 6.65 -13.85 5.98
N ASP A 44 6.16 -13.43 7.12
CA ASP A 44 4.87 -13.81 7.68
C ASP A 44 4.00 -12.56 7.94
N ASN A 45 2.83 -12.75 8.51
CA ASN A 45 1.91 -11.65 8.78
C ASN A 45 2.45 -10.62 9.79
N ASP A 46 3.35 -11.05 10.67
CA ASP A 46 3.91 -10.23 11.74
C ASP A 46 5.28 -9.65 11.34
N ASN A 47 6.03 -10.39 10.52
CA ASN A 47 7.39 -10.04 10.08
C ASN A 47 7.43 -9.92 8.55
N TYR A 48 7.01 -8.78 8.02
CA TYR A 48 6.93 -8.53 6.59
C TYR A 48 7.88 -7.39 6.17
N GLY A 49 8.80 -7.67 5.28
CA GLY A 49 9.82 -6.72 4.80
C GLY A 49 11.25 -7.10 5.21
N PRO A 50 12.23 -6.26 4.90
CA PRO A 50 12.11 -4.92 4.33
C PRO A 50 11.72 -4.91 2.86
N ILE A 51 10.89 -3.93 2.46
CA ILE A 51 10.47 -3.70 1.08
C ILE A 51 11.01 -2.34 0.63
N TYR A 52 11.69 -2.31 -0.52
CA TYR A 52 12.10 -1.06 -1.12
C TYR A 52 10.90 -0.38 -1.80
N MET A 53 10.60 0.86 -1.39
CA MET A 53 9.52 1.67 -1.93
C MET A 53 10.05 2.53 -3.08
N PRO A 54 9.74 2.16 -4.34
CA PRO A 54 10.33 2.85 -5.47
C PRO A 54 9.70 4.21 -5.70
N LYS A 55 10.48 5.16 -6.16
CA LYS A 55 10.06 6.49 -6.62
C LYS A 55 10.54 6.74 -8.04
N LYS A 56 10.03 7.78 -8.67
CA LYS A 56 10.41 8.15 -10.04
C LYS A 56 11.93 8.28 -10.21
N GLY A 57 12.43 7.64 -11.25
CA GLY A 57 13.85 7.64 -11.60
C GLY A 57 14.68 6.59 -10.90
N ASP A 58 14.11 5.85 -9.93
CA ASP A 58 14.83 4.74 -9.31
C ASP A 58 14.98 3.59 -10.29
N GLU A 59 16.14 2.98 -10.30
CA GLU A 59 16.41 1.74 -11.04
C GLU A 59 16.21 0.54 -10.11
N ILE A 60 15.40 -0.41 -10.57
CA ILE A 60 15.14 -1.67 -9.89
C ILE A 60 15.81 -2.77 -10.66
N ASP A 61 16.67 -3.56 -10.02
CA ASP A 61 17.21 -4.77 -10.59
C ASP A 61 16.13 -5.84 -10.66
N LEU A 62 15.86 -6.39 -11.85
CA LEU A 62 14.90 -7.45 -12.06
C LEU A 62 15.57 -8.80 -11.89
N ASN A 63 15.06 -9.58 -10.96
CA ASN A 63 15.50 -10.95 -10.70
C ASN A 63 14.32 -11.80 -10.23
N GLU A 64 14.53 -13.09 -10.13
CA GLU A 64 13.51 -14.06 -9.72
C GLU A 64 12.91 -13.73 -8.34
N SER A 65 13.72 -13.22 -7.41
CA SER A 65 13.28 -12.95 -6.02
C SER A 65 12.43 -11.69 -5.88
N ASN A 66 12.55 -10.71 -6.77
CA ASN A 66 11.86 -9.44 -6.64
C ASN A 66 10.83 -9.15 -7.74
N ILE A 67 10.84 -9.91 -8.83
CA ILE A 67 9.88 -9.69 -9.92
C ILE A 67 8.43 -9.78 -9.45
N ALA A 68 8.15 -10.67 -8.48
CA ALA A 68 6.83 -10.80 -7.89
C ALA A 68 6.33 -9.51 -7.21
N LEU A 69 7.23 -8.66 -6.71
CA LEU A 69 6.87 -7.40 -6.09
C LEU A 69 6.62 -6.28 -7.11
N TYR A 70 7.41 -6.26 -8.20
CA TYR A 70 7.45 -5.10 -9.10
C TYR A 70 6.75 -5.32 -10.44
N ALA A 71 6.31 -6.55 -10.74
CA ALA A 71 5.69 -6.83 -12.03
C ALA A 71 4.41 -6.01 -12.25
N ASP A 72 3.54 -5.87 -11.26
CA ASP A 72 2.30 -5.10 -11.37
C ASP A 72 2.59 -3.60 -11.58
N ILE A 73 3.69 -3.08 -11.02
CA ILE A 73 4.14 -1.72 -11.31
C ILE A 73 4.43 -1.58 -12.80
N ILE A 74 5.18 -2.52 -13.36
CA ILE A 74 5.60 -2.51 -14.76
C ILE A 74 4.40 -2.67 -15.69
N THR A 75 3.51 -3.63 -15.40
CA THR A 75 2.42 -4.02 -16.31
C THR A 75 1.19 -3.15 -16.12
N ASP A 76 0.64 -3.08 -14.91
CA ASP A 76 -0.68 -2.53 -14.65
C ASP A 76 -0.64 -1.01 -14.45
N TYR A 77 0.39 -0.52 -13.76
CA TYR A 77 0.46 0.90 -13.44
C TYR A 77 1.25 1.73 -14.46
N GLU A 78 2.30 1.16 -15.05
CA GLU A 78 3.09 1.85 -16.06
C GLU A 78 2.83 1.35 -17.50
N ASN A 79 1.84 0.46 -17.68
CA ASN A 79 1.35 -0.03 -18.98
C ASN A 79 2.45 -0.60 -19.90
N ASN A 80 3.43 -1.29 -19.34
CA ASN A 80 4.45 -1.95 -20.14
C ASN A 80 4.10 -3.43 -20.33
N ASN A 81 4.54 -3.99 -21.44
CA ASN A 81 4.45 -5.42 -21.68
C ASN A 81 5.66 -6.11 -21.06
N LEU A 82 5.43 -6.96 -20.05
CA LEU A 82 6.45 -7.77 -19.40
C LEU A 82 6.37 -9.20 -19.90
N GLU A 83 7.46 -9.70 -20.48
CA GLU A 83 7.63 -11.09 -20.84
C GLU A 83 8.72 -11.71 -19.97
N ILE A 84 8.41 -12.84 -19.35
CA ILE A 84 9.35 -13.61 -18.53
C ILE A 84 9.68 -14.89 -19.28
N ILE A 85 10.96 -15.12 -19.51
CA ILE A 85 11.45 -16.30 -20.21
C ILE A 85 12.38 -17.06 -19.25
N HIS A 86 12.04 -18.30 -18.97
CA HIS A 86 12.94 -19.23 -18.29
C HIS A 86 13.75 -19.99 -19.33
N LEU A 87 15.05 -19.78 -19.31
CA LEU A 87 15.98 -20.42 -20.23
C LEU A 87 16.72 -21.54 -19.50
N SER A 88 16.54 -22.76 -19.96
CA SER A 88 17.31 -23.93 -19.54
C SER A 88 18.19 -24.39 -20.70
N THR A 89 19.49 -24.45 -20.48
CA THR A 89 20.44 -24.95 -21.48
C THR A 89 21.00 -26.30 -21.05
N ILE A 90 20.77 -27.33 -21.82
CA ILE A 90 21.28 -28.70 -21.60
C ILE A 90 22.40 -28.94 -22.63
N ASP A 91 23.62 -29.21 -22.15
CA ASP A 91 24.75 -29.58 -22.98
C ASP A 91 25.12 -31.07 -22.76
N CYS A 92 24.91 -31.89 -23.75
CA CYS A 92 25.08 -33.34 -23.63
C CYS A 92 26.52 -33.82 -23.80
N GLU A 93 27.43 -32.99 -24.32
CA GLU A 93 28.87 -33.36 -24.45
C GLU A 93 29.62 -33.16 -23.13
N ASN A 94 29.21 -32.21 -22.30
CA ASN A 94 29.83 -31.86 -21.03
C ASN A 94 29.21 -32.56 -19.81
N THR A 95 28.89 -33.83 -19.92
CA THR A 95 28.22 -34.63 -18.87
C THR A 95 29.06 -34.83 -17.59
N LYS A 96 30.20 -34.16 -17.43
CA LYS A 96 31.04 -34.28 -16.21
C LYS A 96 30.69 -33.25 -15.14
N GLU A 97 29.90 -32.24 -15.45
CA GLU A 97 29.32 -31.33 -14.48
C GLU A 97 27.81 -31.23 -14.76
N GLU A 98 27.01 -31.67 -13.81
CA GLU A 98 25.55 -31.45 -13.76
C GLU A 98 25.27 -29.95 -13.72
N GLY A 99 25.24 -29.29 -14.85
CA GLY A 99 25.01 -27.88 -14.97
C GLY A 99 24.05 -27.56 -16.10
N SER A 100 22.74 -27.82 -15.88
CA SER A 100 21.76 -27.04 -16.61
C SER A 100 21.90 -25.60 -16.12
N VAL A 101 22.34 -24.70 -16.99
CA VAL A 101 22.32 -23.27 -16.69
C VAL A 101 20.88 -22.83 -16.83
N GLU A 102 20.27 -22.51 -15.70
CA GLU A 102 18.94 -21.96 -15.64
C GLU A 102 19.04 -20.44 -15.45
N GLU A 103 18.43 -19.67 -16.32
CA GLU A 103 18.42 -18.21 -16.27
C GLU A 103 17.03 -17.67 -16.58
N TYR A 104 16.59 -16.67 -15.80
CA TYR A 104 15.41 -15.89 -16.12
C TYR A 104 15.80 -14.66 -16.93
N ILE A 105 15.16 -14.50 -18.09
CA ILE A 105 15.31 -13.36 -18.97
C ILE A 105 14.03 -12.56 -18.92
N PHE A 106 14.15 -11.28 -18.57
CA PHE A 106 13.04 -10.34 -18.52
C PHE A 106 13.08 -9.46 -19.77
N LYS A 107 11.94 -9.34 -20.47
CA LYS A 107 11.78 -8.42 -21.58
C LYS A 107 10.67 -7.44 -21.28
N ILE A 108 10.96 -6.16 -21.42
CA ILE A 108 9.98 -5.09 -21.29
C ILE A 108 9.81 -4.45 -22.66
N ASN A 109 8.58 -4.45 -23.17
CA ASN A 109 8.24 -3.99 -24.52
C ASN A 109 9.12 -4.63 -25.62
N GLY A 110 9.40 -5.92 -25.46
CA GLY A 110 10.22 -6.71 -26.40
C GLY A 110 11.73 -6.52 -26.27
N LYS A 111 12.20 -5.61 -25.40
CA LYS A 111 13.63 -5.37 -25.16
C LYS A 111 14.06 -6.10 -23.88
N GLU A 112 15.11 -6.92 -24.01
CA GLU A 112 15.72 -7.59 -22.87
C GLU A 112 16.37 -6.59 -21.91
N THR A 113 16.08 -6.74 -20.62
CA THR A 113 16.64 -5.88 -19.58
C THR A 113 16.74 -6.62 -18.24
N LYS A 114 17.77 -6.28 -17.49
CA LYS A 114 17.93 -6.71 -16.07
C LYS A 114 17.55 -5.60 -15.09
N LYS A 115 17.21 -4.41 -15.61
CA LYS A 115 16.86 -3.26 -14.80
C LYS A 115 15.64 -2.55 -15.36
N TYR A 116 14.84 -1.99 -14.46
CA TYR A 116 13.70 -1.18 -14.82
C TYR A 116 13.75 0.17 -14.10
N THR A 117 13.54 1.26 -14.85
CA THR A 117 13.49 2.61 -14.29
C THR A 117 12.04 3.02 -14.08
N ILE A 118 11.68 3.36 -12.87
CA ILE A 118 10.33 3.79 -12.49
C ILE A 118 9.98 5.13 -13.14
N GLN A 119 8.84 5.20 -13.82
CA GLN A 119 8.41 6.38 -14.60
C GLN A 119 7.34 7.20 -13.87
N MET A 120 6.58 6.62 -12.96
CA MET A 120 5.46 7.29 -12.30
C MET A 120 5.91 8.43 -11.39
N ASP A 121 5.33 9.62 -11.61
CA ASP A 121 5.75 10.87 -10.95
C ASP A 121 5.51 10.91 -9.44
N GLN A 122 4.44 10.27 -8.95
CA GLN A 122 3.96 10.42 -7.57
C GLN A 122 4.37 9.29 -6.63
N GLY A 123 5.13 8.30 -7.15
CA GLY A 123 5.59 7.16 -6.36
C GLY A 123 4.49 6.16 -5.97
N TYR A 124 4.90 5.17 -5.19
CA TYR A 124 4.07 4.07 -4.75
C TYR A 124 4.00 3.98 -3.24
N TYR A 125 2.94 3.39 -2.74
CA TYR A 125 2.71 3.13 -1.33
C TYR A 125 2.57 1.64 -1.07
N TRP A 126 2.89 1.24 0.15
CA TRP A 126 2.59 -0.08 0.69
C TRP A 126 1.57 0.08 1.80
N MET A 127 0.34 -0.33 1.54
CA MET A 127 -0.78 -0.15 2.44
C MET A 127 -0.98 -1.41 3.26
N MET A 128 -1.03 -1.28 4.57
CA MET A 128 -1.24 -2.41 5.48
C MET A 128 -2.40 -2.13 6.43
N GLY A 129 -3.31 -3.09 6.55
CA GLY A 129 -4.42 -3.00 7.49
C GLY A 129 -3.96 -3.15 8.94
N ASP A 130 -4.61 -2.45 9.87
CA ASP A 130 -4.29 -2.53 11.31
C ASP A 130 -4.50 -3.95 11.87
N ASN A 131 -5.53 -4.65 11.39
CA ASN A 131 -5.75 -6.05 11.72
C ASN A 131 -4.92 -6.95 10.79
N ARG A 132 -3.66 -7.16 11.13
CA ARG A 132 -2.66 -7.87 10.31
C ARG A 132 -3.08 -9.26 9.88
N HIS A 133 -3.83 -10.00 10.71
CA HIS A 133 -4.25 -11.37 10.43
C HIS A 133 -5.55 -11.46 9.63
N ASN A 134 -6.30 -10.36 9.50
CA ASN A 134 -7.57 -10.32 8.80
C ASN A 134 -7.68 -9.06 7.94
N SER A 135 -6.71 -8.85 7.05
CA SER A 135 -6.68 -7.75 6.09
C SER A 135 -6.24 -8.26 4.72
N GLN A 136 -7.01 -7.89 3.69
CA GLN A 136 -6.58 -7.99 2.30
C GLN A 136 -5.92 -6.67 1.92
N ASP A 137 -4.62 -6.59 2.03
CA ASP A 137 -3.83 -5.38 1.84
C ASP A 137 -2.66 -5.60 0.88
N SER A 138 -1.69 -4.70 0.84
CA SER A 138 -0.56 -4.77 -0.09
C SER A 138 0.25 -6.07 0.00
N ARG A 139 0.14 -6.81 1.08
CA ARG A 139 0.73 -8.17 1.18
C ARG A 139 0.06 -9.16 0.22
N CYS A 140 -1.17 -8.86 -0.22
CA CYS A 140 -1.94 -9.70 -1.15
C CYS A 140 -1.93 -9.16 -2.58
N TRP A 141 -1.91 -7.85 -2.79
CA TRP A 141 -2.08 -7.21 -4.10
C TRP A 141 -0.99 -6.19 -4.44
N GLY A 142 0.10 -6.09 -3.66
CA GLY A 142 1.30 -5.33 -4.02
C GLY A 142 1.20 -3.83 -3.77
N PHE A 143 1.92 -3.06 -4.56
CA PHE A 143 2.05 -1.61 -4.46
C PHE A 143 0.78 -0.87 -4.88
N VAL A 144 0.56 0.30 -4.29
CA VAL A 144 -0.54 1.22 -4.63
C VAL A 144 0.03 2.51 -5.18
N PRO A 145 -0.29 2.88 -6.42
CA PRO A 145 0.10 4.19 -6.93
C PRO A 145 -0.68 5.31 -6.22
N PHE A 146 -0.07 6.48 -6.09
CA PHE A 146 -0.72 7.62 -5.43
C PHE A 146 -2.10 7.97 -6.01
N SER A 147 -2.29 7.79 -7.32
CA SER A 147 -3.56 8.04 -8.00
C SER A 147 -4.73 7.18 -7.48
N HIS A 148 -4.44 6.04 -6.84
CA HIS A 148 -5.44 5.17 -6.22
C HIS A 148 -5.72 5.52 -4.75
N VAL A 149 -4.98 6.46 -4.17
CA VAL A 149 -5.22 6.93 -2.79
C VAL A 149 -6.39 7.91 -2.81
N VAL A 150 -7.55 7.46 -2.37
CA VAL A 150 -8.77 8.27 -2.31
C VAL A 150 -8.70 9.35 -1.23
N GLY A 151 -8.03 9.06 -0.11
CA GLY A 151 -7.88 10.00 1.00
C GLY A 151 -7.44 9.31 2.29
N LYS A 152 -7.26 10.12 3.32
CA LYS A 152 -7.00 9.62 4.68
C LYS A 152 -8.08 10.06 5.65
N PRO A 153 -8.44 9.23 6.64
CA PRO A 153 -9.36 9.63 7.69
C PRO A 153 -8.73 10.75 8.53
N LEU A 154 -9.49 11.80 8.81
CA LEU A 154 -9.05 12.91 9.65
C LEU A 154 -9.66 12.86 11.05
N LEU A 155 -10.89 12.35 11.15
CA LEU A 155 -11.68 12.37 12.38
C LEU A 155 -12.53 11.12 12.51
N VAL A 156 -12.51 10.51 13.68
CA VAL A 156 -13.46 9.48 14.10
C VAL A 156 -14.63 10.18 14.80
N TRP A 157 -15.77 10.32 14.09
CA TRP A 157 -16.95 10.96 14.68
C TRP A 157 -17.78 10.00 15.54
N LEU A 158 -17.77 8.70 15.22
CA LEU A 158 -18.45 7.63 15.97
C LEU A 158 -17.64 6.33 15.86
N SER A 159 -17.50 5.61 16.97
CA SER A 159 -16.92 4.28 17.02
C SER A 159 -17.83 3.35 17.82
N VAL A 160 -18.18 2.20 17.20
CA VAL A 160 -19.11 1.23 17.79
C VAL A 160 -18.41 -0.09 18.03
N ASP A 161 -18.64 -0.68 19.19
CA ASP A 161 -18.23 -2.05 19.51
C ASP A 161 -19.43 -2.99 19.33
N TRP A 162 -19.36 -3.80 18.27
CA TRP A 162 -20.45 -4.73 17.95
C TRP A 162 -20.54 -5.93 18.91
N ASN A 163 -19.48 -6.21 19.68
CA ASN A 163 -19.42 -7.34 20.61
C ASN A 163 -19.92 -6.97 22.02
N ALA A 164 -20.23 -5.70 22.26
CA ALA A 164 -20.68 -5.25 23.57
C ALA A 164 -22.18 -5.59 23.80
N ASP A 165 -22.52 -6.08 24.99
CA ASP A 165 -23.88 -6.55 25.33
C ASP A 165 -24.88 -5.40 25.51
N ASN A 166 -24.44 -4.23 25.96
CA ASN A 166 -25.29 -3.09 26.30
C ASN A 166 -25.10 -1.92 25.32
N LEU A 167 -26.18 -1.23 24.96
CA LEU A 167 -26.17 -0.09 24.05
C LEU A 167 -25.19 1.03 24.48
N PHE A 168 -25.05 1.29 25.79
CA PHE A 168 -24.11 2.29 26.31
C PHE A 168 -22.66 1.88 26.17
N HIS A 169 -22.37 0.57 26.29
CA HIS A 169 -21.03 0.03 26.08
C HIS A 169 -20.68 -0.15 24.60
N LYS A 170 -21.70 -0.23 23.72
CA LYS A 170 -21.47 -0.27 22.28
C LYS A 170 -20.79 0.99 21.76
N VAL A 171 -21.09 2.15 22.33
CA VAL A 171 -20.43 3.39 21.94
C VAL A 171 -19.08 3.51 22.64
N ARG A 172 -18.01 3.55 21.87
CA ARG A 172 -16.65 3.77 22.38
C ARG A 172 -16.44 5.26 22.64
N TRP A 173 -16.94 5.74 23.78
CA TRP A 173 -16.95 7.17 24.15
C TRP A 173 -15.59 7.86 24.05
N GLY A 174 -14.50 7.16 24.42
CA GLY A 174 -13.14 7.68 24.32
C GLY A 174 -12.63 7.89 22.89
N ARG A 175 -13.37 7.40 21.87
CA ARG A 175 -13.04 7.60 20.46
C ARG A 175 -13.97 8.55 19.72
N LEU A 176 -14.98 9.10 20.39
CA LEU A 176 -15.87 10.10 19.80
C LEU A 176 -15.13 11.41 19.55
N PHE A 177 -15.24 11.91 18.32
CA PHE A 177 -14.57 13.16 17.91
C PHE A 177 -13.07 13.18 18.18
N THR A 178 -12.41 12.04 17.92
CA THR A 178 -10.95 11.92 17.98
C THR A 178 -10.33 12.12 16.61
N THR A 179 -9.21 12.83 16.56
CA THR A 179 -8.44 12.94 15.32
C THR A 179 -7.63 11.68 15.07
N VAL A 180 -7.49 11.35 13.78
CA VAL A 180 -6.58 10.31 13.32
C VAL A 180 -5.27 10.99 12.91
N HIS A 181 -4.19 10.74 13.67
CA HIS A 181 -2.86 11.33 13.42
C HIS A 181 -1.88 10.22 13.10
N GLY A 182 -1.01 10.49 12.12
CA GLY A 182 0.08 9.57 11.75
C GLY A 182 1.14 9.40 12.86
N ASP A 183 1.25 10.37 13.76
CA ASP A 183 2.25 10.40 14.84
C ASP A 183 1.82 9.60 16.09
N GLY A 184 0.70 8.88 16.03
CA GLY A 184 0.23 8.00 17.10
C GLY A 184 -0.54 8.70 18.22
N GLU A 185 -0.53 10.03 18.31
CA GLU A 185 -1.28 10.79 19.32
C GLU A 185 -2.64 11.23 18.79
N SER A 186 -3.70 10.64 19.33
CA SER A 186 -5.07 11.05 19.02
C SER A 186 -5.52 12.18 19.96
N ARG A 187 -6.06 13.25 19.40
CA ARG A 187 -6.63 14.35 20.20
C ARG A 187 -8.14 14.19 20.30
N TRP A 188 -8.65 14.25 21.53
CA TRP A 188 -10.07 14.09 21.82
C TRP A 188 -10.78 15.43 21.90
N TYR A 189 -11.65 15.72 20.94
CA TYR A 189 -12.38 16.99 20.85
C TYR A 189 -13.83 16.92 21.33
N PHE A 190 -14.28 15.77 21.82
CA PHE A 190 -15.67 15.60 22.29
C PHE A 190 -16.09 16.61 23.39
N PRO A 191 -15.30 16.95 24.43
CA PRO A 191 -15.67 17.96 25.39
C PRO A 191 -15.85 19.35 24.77
N HIS A 192 -15.00 19.74 23.84
CA HIS A 192 -15.10 21.00 23.11
C HIS A 192 -16.37 21.06 22.27
N PHE A 193 -16.71 19.95 21.61
CA PHE A 193 -17.97 19.81 20.86
C PHE A 193 -19.17 19.98 21.78
N LEU A 194 -19.20 19.36 22.97
CA LEU A 194 -20.28 19.52 23.95
C LEU A 194 -20.42 20.98 24.42
N ILE A 195 -19.32 21.66 24.71
CA ILE A 195 -19.35 23.07 25.09
C ILE A 195 -19.97 23.90 23.97
N LEU A 196 -19.52 23.74 22.73
CA LEU A 196 -20.07 24.44 21.57
C LEU A 196 -21.56 24.13 21.37
N LEU A 197 -21.97 22.87 21.52
CA LEU A 197 -23.36 22.47 21.43
C LEU A 197 -24.22 23.14 22.48
N VAL A 198 -23.78 23.16 23.74
CA VAL A 198 -24.47 23.86 24.85
C VAL A 198 -24.57 25.36 24.57
N LEU A 199 -23.48 25.99 24.15
CA LEU A 199 -23.50 27.42 23.79
C LEU A 199 -24.46 27.70 22.62
N PHE A 200 -24.53 26.82 21.64
CA PHE A 200 -25.45 26.94 20.51
C PHE A 200 -26.91 26.78 20.95
N LEU A 201 -27.24 25.74 21.73
CA LEU A 201 -28.61 25.49 22.21
C LEU A 201 -29.10 26.61 23.10
N PHE A 202 -28.23 27.10 23.99
CA PHE A 202 -28.59 28.16 24.96
C PHE A 202 -28.28 29.57 24.44
N ARG A 203 -27.87 29.75 23.16
CA ARG A 203 -27.47 31.06 22.59
C ARG A 203 -28.45 32.19 22.85
N LYS A 204 -29.78 31.92 22.82
CA LYS A 204 -30.80 32.93 23.09
C LYS A 204 -30.79 33.37 24.56
N ARG A 205 -30.65 32.41 25.50
CA ARG A 205 -30.55 32.70 26.94
C ARG A 205 -29.26 33.44 27.28
N ILE A 206 -28.14 32.97 26.71
CA ILE A 206 -26.82 33.59 26.90
C ILE A 206 -26.81 35.03 26.38
N LYS A 207 -27.36 35.30 25.19
CA LYS A 207 -27.51 36.68 24.69
C LYS A 207 -28.33 37.55 25.61
N LYS A 208 -29.43 37.04 26.23
CA LYS A 208 -30.26 37.80 27.19
C LYS A 208 -29.50 38.13 28.45
N LEU A 209 -28.61 37.24 28.93
CA LEU A 209 -27.78 37.48 30.14
C LEU A 209 -26.61 38.43 29.87
N ILE A 210 -25.99 38.33 28.70
CA ILE A 210 -24.80 39.15 28.37
C ILE A 210 -25.18 40.58 27.97
N LYS A 211 -26.37 40.81 27.36
CA LYS A 211 -26.81 42.11 26.89
C LYS A 211 -26.76 43.22 27.95
N PRO A 212 -27.22 43.03 29.22
CA PRO A 212 -27.12 44.08 30.28
C PRO A 212 -25.67 44.33 30.71
N ILE A 213 -24.81 43.29 30.70
CA ILE A 213 -23.39 43.42 31.08
C ILE A 213 -22.65 44.25 30.02
N LEU A 214 -22.85 43.95 28.75
CA LEU A 214 -22.25 44.70 27.64
C LEU A 214 -22.70 46.18 27.66
N LYS A 215 -24.00 46.45 27.96
CA LYS A 215 -24.51 47.82 28.07
C LYS A 215 -23.85 48.58 29.24
N LYS A 216 -23.58 47.90 30.34
CA LYS A 216 -22.89 48.49 31.52
C LYS A 216 -21.43 48.85 31.19
N ILE A 217 -20.71 47.94 30.49
CA ILE A 217 -19.33 48.18 30.07
C ILE A 217 -19.25 49.34 29.05
N GLN A 218 -20.21 49.41 28.13
CA GLN A 218 -20.25 50.47 27.12
C GLN A 218 -20.53 51.85 27.74
N ASN A 219 -21.42 51.91 28.72
CA ASN A 219 -21.68 53.13 29.49
C ASN A 219 -20.47 53.57 30.33
N SER A 220 -19.71 52.65 30.93
CA SER A 220 -18.47 52.97 31.66
C SER A 220 -17.42 53.60 30.73
N LYS A 221 -17.22 53.04 29.54
CA LYS A 221 -16.26 53.59 28.57
C LYS A 221 -16.61 54.99 28.04
N ASN A 222 -17.92 55.31 27.98
CA ASN A 222 -18.38 56.64 27.56
C ASN A 222 -18.21 57.70 28.65
N ILE A 223 -18.08 57.32 29.93
CA ILE A 223 -17.83 58.24 31.04
C ILE A 223 -16.36 58.68 31.06
N ASP A 224 -15.44 57.80 30.68
CA ASP A 224 -13.99 58.05 30.62
C ASP A 224 -13.58 58.93 29.42
N GLN A 225 -14.49 59.34 28.53
CA GLN A 225 -14.25 60.16 27.33
C GLN A 225 -14.82 61.58 27.42
N ILE A 226 -15.19 62.10 28.63
CA ILE A 226 -15.57 63.53 28.81
C ILE A 226 -14.28 64.32 29.02
N PRO A 227 -13.81 65.13 28.06
CA PRO A 227 -12.66 66.01 28.27
C PRO A 227 -13.10 67.18 29.18
N ASP A 228 -12.20 67.59 30.09
CA ASP A 228 -12.26 68.79 30.85
C ASP A 228 -12.31 70.05 30.02
#